data_39be5db68ae77217d425f997ae57caeb
#
_entry.id   39be5db68ae77217d425f997ae57caeb
#
_cell.length_a   1.000
_cell.length_b   1.000
_cell.length_c   1.000
_cell.angle_alpha   90.00
_cell.angle_beta   90.00
_cell.angle_gamma   90.00
#
_symmetry.space_group_name_H-M   'P 1'
#
loop_
_entity.id
_entity.type
_entity.pdbx_description
1 polymer ?
#
loop_
_entity_poly.entity_id
_entity_poly.type
_entity_poly.pdbx_seq_one_letter_code
_entity_poly.pdbx_strand_id
1 'polypeptide(L)'
;MWSKLFDIVKIRKVKRVSGKCWTCAYINEIRQLNRGKESAEACKHLMIMHRGGLFMLERIEYRRRIAEAVIHSPNTVMSSIIDGASQNHCTIPHPGPNVEFTEGLAQHIEGVLTHGHGFTIYRSFPTVDSDADFTIYCLLSELQKWKDAHDGVFPETWYIQIDGGSENANKYLLAALEFLTAKRLCKKIVLTRLPVGHTHEDIDGCFGTLAAWFDRVIIQTPDDYKEQIETAFNGDSTKLKCKVVDVYIVPNYKEFFGPYIDAKFSRYTKKEWTQHQYRFEAVTISAEFPLGSKLTYRKYSSDRVVVIDKKPIFSCTTREGIITGNRNYFYIIIM
;
A
#
# COMPACT_ATOMS: atom_id res chain seq x y z
N MET A 1 -10.16 3.32 -35.70
CA MET A 1 -10.46 4.66 -35.18
C MET A 1 -9.26 5.34 -34.52
N TRP A 2 -8.40 4.64 -33.78
CA TRP A 2 -7.21 5.19 -33.11
C TRP A 2 -6.12 5.70 -34.09
N SER A 3 -5.85 4.99 -35.20
CA SER A 3 -4.82 5.38 -36.17
C SER A 3 -5.08 6.75 -36.83
N LYS A 4 -6.33 7.10 -37.13
CA LYS A 4 -6.66 8.38 -37.76
C LYS A 4 -6.54 9.59 -36.80
N LEU A 5 -6.60 9.40 -35.49
CA LEU A 5 -6.41 10.48 -34.51
C LEU A 5 -4.93 10.83 -34.32
N PHE A 6 -4.02 9.88 -34.51
CA PHE A 6 -2.59 10.09 -34.38
C PHE A 6 -1.98 10.87 -35.57
N ASP A 7 -2.58 10.81 -36.75
CA ASP A 7 -2.07 11.51 -37.94
C ASP A 7 -2.35 13.03 -37.93
N ILE A 8 -3.27 13.48 -37.09
CA ILE A 8 -3.71 14.90 -37.04
C ILE A 8 -2.97 15.69 -35.95
N VAL A 9 -2.34 15.04 -34.99
CA VAL A 9 -1.75 15.69 -33.81
C VAL A 9 -0.25 15.50 -33.79
N LYS A 10 0.53 16.53 -34.11
CA LYS A 10 1.98 16.56 -33.82
C LYS A 10 2.18 16.64 -32.31
N ILE A 11 2.50 15.51 -31.70
CA ILE A 11 2.60 15.36 -30.25
C ILE A 11 3.96 15.89 -29.78
N ARG A 12 3.97 16.97 -29.00
CA ARG A 12 5.10 17.27 -28.12
C ARG A 12 5.19 16.16 -27.07
N LYS A 13 6.37 15.59 -26.89
CA LYS A 13 6.60 14.65 -25.78
C LYS A 13 6.31 15.36 -24.46
N VAL A 14 5.18 15.04 -23.86
CA VAL A 14 4.84 15.52 -22.51
C VAL A 14 5.92 15.01 -21.57
N LYS A 15 6.52 15.91 -20.77
CA LYS A 15 7.43 15.51 -19.69
C LYS A 15 6.67 14.56 -18.78
N ARG A 16 7.25 13.38 -18.52
CA ARG A 16 6.68 12.43 -17.54
C ARG A 16 6.56 13.16 -16.20
N VAL A 17 5.36 13.43 -15.78
CA VAL A 17 5.06 13.94 -14.45
C VAL A 17 4.87 12.72 -13.57
N SER A 18 5.74 12.56 -12.58
CA SER A 18 5.66 11.48 -11.60
C SER A 18 4.27 11.49 -10.91
N GLY A 19 3.70 10.31 -10.69
CA GLY A 19 2.40 10.17 -10.01
C GLY A 19 1.14 10.48 -10.84
N LYS A 20 1.25 10.84 -12.13
CA LYS A 20 0.08 11.10 -12.98
C LYS A 20 -0.06 10.08 -14.10
N CYS A 21 -1.29 9.60 -14.31
CA CYS A 21 -1.59 8.75 -15.46
C CYS A 21 -1.32 9.52 -16.75
N TRP A 22 -0.38 9.01 -17.55
CA TRP A 22 0.02 9.63 -18.82
C TRP A 22 -1.17 9.78 -19.78
N THR A 23 -2.02 8.77 -19.89
CA THR A 23 -3.21 8.80 -20.75
C THR A 23 -4.16 9.92 -20.34
N CYS A 24 -4.43 10.08 -19.04
CA CYS A 24 -5.26 11.15 -18.52
C CYS A 24 -4.65 12.55 -18.76
N ALA A 25 -3.34 12.68 -18.53
CA ALA A 25 -2.62 13.93 -18.76
C ALA A 25 -2.67 14.33 -20.24
N TYR A 26 -2.42 13.38 -21.13
CA TYR A 26 -2.46 13.55 -22.56
C TYR A 26 -3.85 13.93 -23.08
N ILE A 27 -4.89 13.18 -22.69
CA ILE A 27 -6.28 13.52 -23.08
C ILE A 27 -6.67 14.91 -22.58
N ASN A 28 -6.22 15.27 -21.35
CA ASN A 28 -6.52 16.59 -20.80
C ASN A 28 -5.82 17.71 -21.56
N GLU A 29 -4.57 17.52 -21.99
CA GLU A 29 -3.84 18.49 -22.81
C GLU A 29 -4.54 18.72 -24.15
N ILE A 30 -4.92 17.64 -24.86
CA ILE A 30 -5.68 17.74 -26.12
C ILE A 30 -7.00 18.48 -25.89
N ARG A 31 -7.72 18.20 -24.81
CA ARG A 31 -8.96 18.87 -24.45
C ARG A 31 -8.76 20.38 -24.23
N GLN A 32 -7.67 20.77 -23.58
CA GLN A 32 -7.32 22.17 -23.34
C GLN A 32 -7.03 22.93 -24.66
N LEU A 33 -6.24 22.30 -25.54
CA LEU A 33 -5.88 22.86 -26.85
C LEU A 33 -7.09 23.01 -27.79
N ASN A 34 -8.14 22.24 -27.57
CA ASN A 34 -9.35 22.23 -28.41
C ASN A 34 -10.59 22.76 -27.68
N ARG A 35 -10.42 23.64 -26.71
CA ARG A 35 -11.55 24.27 -26.01
C ARG A 35 -12.57 24.87 -26.98
N GLY A 36 -13.85 24.55 -26.76
CA GLY A 36 -14.95 25.04 -27.60
C GLY A 36 -15.17 24.30 -28.91
N LYS A 37 -14.39 23.24 -29.20
CA LYS A 37 -14.57 22.42 -30.41
C LYS A 37 -15.21 21.07 -30.04
N GLU A 38 -15.86 20.43 -31.02
CA GLU A 38 -16.44 19.08 -30.89
C GLU A 38 -15.40 18.04 -30.43
N SER A 39 -14.13 18.21 -30.84
CA SER A 39 -13.01 17.38 -30.40
C SER A 39 -12.75 17.45 -28.89
N ALA A 40 -13.11 18.51 -28.18
CA ALA A 40 -12.98 18.62 -26.75
C ALA A 40 -14.00 17.73 -26.01
N GLU A 41 -15.20 17.57 -26.54
CA GLU A 41 -16.21 16.64 -26.00
C GLU A 41 -15.82 15.19 -26.28
N ALA A 42 -15.26 14.88 -27.45
CA ALA A 42 -14.69 13.56 -27.73
C ALA A 42 -13.57 13.20 -26.77
N CYS A 43 -12.67 14.13 -26.42
CA CYS A 43 -11.64 13.94 -25.40
C CYS A 43 -12.24 13.70 -24.00
N LYS A 44 -13.32 14.39 -23.64
CA LYS A 44 -14.02 14.16 -22.37
C LYS A 44 -14.61 12.75 -22.31
N HIS A 45 -15.23 12.31 -23.39
CA HIS A 45 -15.75 10.94 -23.50
C HIS A 45 -14.65 9.90 -23.39
N LEU A 46 -13.52 10.07 -24.08
CA LEU A 46 -12.36 9.18 -23.98
C LEU A 46 -11.79 9.12 -22.55
N MET A 47 -11.77 10.24 -21.84
CA MET A 47 -11.34 10.30 -20.45
C MET A 47 -12.28 9.53 -19.52
N ILE A 48 -13.60 9.68 -19.72
CA ILE A 48 -14.62 8.91 -18.98
C ILE A 48 -14.45 7.41 -19.26
N MET A 49 -14.27 7.02 -20.50
CA MET A 49 -14.04 5.63 -20.90
C MET A 49 -12.75 5.05 -20.29
N HIS A 50 -11.66 5.82 -20.34
CA HIS A 50 -10.38 5.39 -19.75
C HIS A 50 -10.45 5.27 -18.23
N ARG A 51 -11.08 6.21 -17.55
CA ARG A 51 -11.27 6.16 -16.08
C ARG A 51 -12.37 5.19 -15.67
N GLY A 52 -13.45 5.08 -16.45
CA GLY A 52 -14.64 4.33 -16.08
C GLY A 52 -14.49 2.82 -16.14
N GLY A 53 -13.73 2.29 -17.10
CA GLY A 53 -13.68 0.85 -17.33
C GLY A 53 -12.93 0.07 -16.27
N LEU A 54 -11.70 0.49 -15.93
CA LEU A 54 -10.84 -0.25 -14.98
C LEU A 54 -10.88 0.36 -13.58
N PHE A 55 -10.79 1.67 -13.50
CA PHE A 55 -10.64 2.38 -12.24
C PHE A 55 -11.92 2.35 -11.39
N MET A 56 -13.10 2.49 -12.00
CA MET A 56 -14.36 2.41 -11.25
C MET A 56 -14.57 1.03 -10.62
N LEU A 57 -14.23 -0.05 -11.34
CA LEU A 57 -14.36 -1.41 -10.82
C LEU A 57 -13.42 -1.66 -9.65
N GLU A 58 -12.15 -1.19 -9.73
CA GLU A 58 -11.20 -1.32 -8.63
C GLU A 58 -11.67 -0.52 -7.40
N ARG A 59 -12.22 0.67 -7.58
CA ARG A 59 -12.80 1.47 -6.49
C ARG A 59 -14.03 0.86 -5.86
N ILE A 60 -14.93 0.31 -6.66
CA ILE A 60 -16.12 -0.39 -6.16
C ILE A 60 -15.67 -1.58 -5.30
N GLU A 61 -14.70 -2.34 -5.77
CA GLU A 61 -14.17 -3.48 -5.03
C GLU A 61 -13.45 -3.06 -3.75
N TYR A 62 -12.67 -1.98 -3.78
CA TYR A 62 -12.04 -1.39 -2.60
C TYR A 62 -13.09 -0.99 -1.55
N ARG A 63 -14.12 -0.24 -1.94
CA ARG A 63 -15.20 0.17 -1.03
C ARG A 63 -16.00 -1.01 -0.49
N ARG A 64 -16.22 -2.04 -1.30
CA ARG A 64 -16.85 -3.28 -0.86
C ARG A 64 -16.05 -3.94 0.26
N ARG A 65 -14.73 -3.99 0.14
CA ARG A 65 -13.82 -4.56 1.16
C ARG A 65 -13.82 -3.73 2.45
N ILE A 66 -13.88 -2.41 2.34
CA ILE A 66 -14.04 -1.53 3.50
C ILE A 66 -15.38 -1.83 4.20
N ALA A 67 -16.46 -1.89 3.45
CA ALA A 67 -17.78 -2.20 4.02
C ALA A 67 -17.80 -3.59 4.67
N GLU A 68 -17.15 -4.58 4.08
CA GLU A 68 -17.00 -5.92 4.66
C GLU A 68 -16.26 -5.84 6.01
N ALA A 69 -15.14 -5.09 6.08
CA ALA A 69 -14.34 -4.97 7.28
C ALA A 69 -15.03 -4.14 8.39
N VAL A 70 -15.72 -3.05 8.03
CA VAL A 70 -16.24 -2.10 9.04
C VAL A 70 -17.69 -2.41 9.43
N ILE A 71 -18.49 -2.94 8.53
CA ILE A 71 -19.95 -3.10 8.71
C ILE A 71 -20.33 -4.57 8.86
N HIS A 72 -19.88 -5.42 7.95
CA HIS A 72 -20.41 -6.80 7.85
C HIS A 72 -19.66 -7.80 8.73
N SER A 73 -18.35 -7.63 8.89
CA SER A 73 -17.49 -8.60 9.59
C SER A 73 -16.37 -7.92 10.39
N PRO A 74 -16.68 -6.95 11.28
CA PRO A 74 -15.68 -6.10 11.94
C PRO A 74 -14.72 -6.87 12.86
N ASN A 75 -15.07 -8.05 13.31
CA ASN A 75 -14.25 -8.85 14.22
C ASN A 75 -13.40 -9.92 13.51
N THR A 76 -13.59 -10.11 12.20
CA THR A 76 -12.90 -11.18 11.45
C THR A 76 -12.22 -10.70 10.19
N VAL A 77 -12.59 -9.51 9.72
CA VAL A 77 -12.05 -8.93 8.48
C VAL A 77 -11.37 -7.61 8.78
N MET A 78 -10.11 -7.51 8.41
CA MET A 78 -9.30 -6.29 8.48
C MET A 78 -9.14 -5.70 7.09
N SER A 79 -9.22 -4.38 6.96
CA SER A 79 -8.94 -3.66 5.71
C SER A 79 -7.99 -2.50 6.00
N SER A 80 -6.85 -2.47 5.32
CA SER A 80 -5.83 -1.45 5.51
C SER A 80 -5.35 -0.90 4.16
N ILE A 81 -5.06 0.39 4.13
CA ILE A 81 -4.33 1.03 3.04
C ILE A 81 -3.06 1.66 3.59
N ILE A 82 -1.96 1.51 2.86
CA ILE A 82 -0.64 2.05 3.22
C ILE A 82 -0.09 2.89 2.09
N ASP A 83 0.48 4.03 2.41
CA ASP A 83 1.12 4.94 1.46
C ASP A 83 2.15 5.84 2.16
N GLY A 84 3.15 6.29 1.40
CA GLY A 84 4.16 7.23 1.87
C GLY A 84 3.75 8.69 1.74
N ALA A 85 4.08 9.52 2.71
CA ALA A 85 3.87 10.96 2.62
C ALA A 85 4.82 11.62 1.60
N SER A 86 4.34 12.70 0.98
CA SER A 86 5.18 13.52 0.09
C SER A 86 6.39 14.08 0.86
N GLN A 87 7.59 13.96 0.29
CA GLN A 87 8.83 14.45 0.87
C GLN A 87 8.80 15.94 1.24
N ASN A 88 8.00 16.74 0.52
CA ASN A 88 7.86 18.18 0.79
C ASN A 88 7.31 18.50 2.19
N HIS A 89 6.65 17.54 2.83
CA HIS A 89 6.08 17.69 4.17
C HIS A 89 6.86 16.92 5.25
N CYS A 90 7.98 16.29 4.89
CA CYS A 90 8.73 15.40 5.77
C CYS A 90 10.04 15.98 6.31
N THR A 91 10.29 17.28 6.11
CA THR A 91 11.54 17.93 6.56
C THR A 91 11.26 18.81 7.78
N ILE A 92 12.15 18.76 8.79
CA ILE A 92 12.11 19.62 9.97
C ILE A 92 13.35 20.52 9.94
N PRO A 93 13.24 21.84 10.20
CA PRO A 93 12.01 22.57 10.54
C PRO A 93 11.08 22.72 9.33
N HIS A 94 9.77 22.83 9.63
CA HIS A 94 8.75 23.21 8.66
C HIS A 94 8.23 24.60 9.03
N PRO A 95 8.74 25.66 8.36
CA PRO A 95 8.56 27.03 8.81
C PRO A 95 7.25 27.67 8.34
N GLY A 96 6.39 26.93 7.65
CA GLY A 96 5.21 27.46 7.01
C GLY A 96 5.44 27.87 5.53
N PRO A 97 4.40 28.39 4.85
CA PRO A 97 4.31 28.36 3.38
C PRO A 97 5.25 29.30 2.61
N ASN A 98 5.98 30.18 3.27
CA ASN A 98 6.77 31.23 2.57
C ASN A 98 8.25 31.22 2.88
N VAL A 99 8.77 30.20 3.53
CA VAL A 99 10.18 30.10 3.90
C VAL A 99 10.77 28.79 3.40
N GLU A 100 11.78 28.89 2.54
CA GLU A 100 12.55 27.72 2.09
C GLU A 100 13.74 27.52 3.01
N PHE A 101 13.86 26.33 3.58
CA PHE A 101 15.08 25.88 4.25
C PHE A 101 15.88 25.03 3.27
N THR A 102 17.14 25.32 3.14
CA THR A 102 18.07 24.56 2.30
C THR A 102 18.62 23.33 3.00
N GLU A 103 18.58 23.30 4.33
CA GLU A 103 19.07 22.19 5.16
C GLU A 103 18.07 21.90 6.27
N GLY A 104 17.69 20.64 6.40
CA GLY A 104 16.77 20.20 7.43
C GLY A 104 16.91 18.72 7.73
N LEU A 105 16.39 18.30 8.87
CA LEU A 105 16.30 16.90 9.23
C LEU A 105 15.23 16.24 8.36
N ALA A 106 15.66 15.42 7.43
CA ALA A 106 14.77 14.62 6.64
C ALA A 106 14.13 13.51 7.51
N GLN A 107 12.88 13.20 7.26
CA GLN A 107 12.17 12.11 7.88
C GLN A 107 11.55 11.25 6.77
N HIS A 108 11.35 9.98 7.05
CA HIS A 108 10.48 9.13 6.26
C HIS A 108 9.19 8.89 7.01
N ILE A 109 8.06 9.08 6.32
CA ILE A 109 6.73 8.97 6.90
C ILE A 109 5.90 8.03 6.03
N GLU A 110 5.42 6.97 6.64
CA GLU A 110 4.50 6.03 6.05
C GLU A 110 3.22 5.99 6.87
N GLY A 111 2.10 6.22 6.21
CA GLY A 111 0.78 6.17 6.83
C GLY A 111 0.10 4.84 6.59
N VAL A 112 -0.54 4.30 7.61
CA VAL A 112 -1.43 3.15 7.49
C VAL A 112 -2.79 3.50 8.03
N LEU A 113 -3.78 3.52 7.15
CA LEU A 113 -5.17 3.67 7.55
C LEU A 113 -5.81 2.28 7.65
N THR A 114 -6.12 1.87 8.89
CA THR A 114 -6.88 0.64 9.14
C THR A 114 -8.34 1.02 9.36
N HIS A 115 -9.18 0.65 8.40
CA HIS A 115 -10.59 1.06 8.36
C HIS A 115 -11.34 0.56 9.59
N GLY A 116 -12.02 1.48 10.27
CA GLY A 116 -12.73 1.22 11.52
C GLY A 116 -11.85 1.26 12.78
N HIS A 117 -10.52 1.30 12.65
CA HIS A 117 -9.59 1.28 13.80
C HIS A 117 -8.78 2.56 13.96
N GLY A 118 -8.45 3.26 12.86
CA GLY A 118 -7.75 4.55 12.92
C GLY A 118 -6.63 4.68 11.90
N PHE A 119 -5.91 5.78 11.99
CA PHE A 119 -4.79 6.13 11.14
C PHE A 119 -3.50 6.11 11.96
N THR A 120 -2.53 5.34 11.52
CA THR A 120 -1.20 5.31 12.14
C THR A 120 -0.19 5.91 11.19
N ILE A 121 0.62 6.82 11.71
CA ILE A 121 1.79 7.36 11.01
C ILE A 121 3.02 6.74 11.63
N TYR A 122 3.78 6.00 10.82
CA TYR A 122 5.10 5.49 11.15
C TYR A 122 6.14 6.47 10.66
N ARG A 123 6.93 6.99 11.58
CA ARG A 123 7.96 7.99 11.32
C ARG A 123 9.34 7.41 11.59
N SER A 124 10.23 7.49 10.62
CA SER A 124 11.63 7.14 10.80
C SER A 124 12.56 8.27 10.37
N PHE A 125 13.79 8.21 10.82
CA PHE A 125 14.86 9.14 10.50
C PHE A 125 15.85 8.48 9.53
N PRO A 126 16.83 9.23 8.95
CA PRO A 126 17.74 8.71 7.94
C PRO A 126 18.56 7.48 8.32
N THR A 127 18.54 7.08 9.60
CA THR A 127 19.17 5.85 10.09
C THR A 127 18.39 4.58 9.76
N VAL A 128 17.15 4.71 9.30
CA VAL A 128 16.26 3.61 8.89
C VAL A 128 15.89 3.82 7.43
N ASP A 129 16.22 2.86 6.59
CA ASP A 129 15.89 2.90 5.18
C ASP A 129 14.38 2.81 4.94
N SER A 130 13.88 3.65 4.04
CA SER A 130 12.49 3.59 3.57
C SER A 130 12.34 2.57 2.45
N ASP A 131 12.34 1.30 2.79
CA ASP A 131 12.31 0.22 1.82
C ASP A 131 11.29 -0.87 2.16
N ALA A 132 11.41 -2.04 1.53
CA ALA A 132 10.54 -3.18 1.76
C ALA A 132 10.46 -3.60 3.24
N ASP A 133 11.56 -3.49 3.98
CA ASP A 133 11.60 -3.87 5.40
C ASP A 133 10.73 -2.92 6.22
N PHE A 134 10.77 -1.63 5.92
CA PHE A 134 9.94 -0.64 6.60
C PHE A 134 8.44 -0.86 6.33
N THR A 135 8.05 -1.05 5.06
CA THR A 135 6.65 -1.34 4.69
C THR A 135 6.15 -2.63 5.37
N ILE A 136 6.96 -3.70 5.39
CA ILE A 136 6.61 -4.95 6.07
C ILE A 136 6.45 -4.70 7.58
N TYR A 137 7.36 -3.96 8.20
CA TYR A 137 7.27 -3.60 9.62
C TYR A 137 5.97 -2.85 9.94
N CYS A 138 5.61 -1.84 9.15
CA CYS A 138 4.37 -1.08 9.34
C CYS A 138 3.13 -1.99 9.28
N LEU A 139 3.05 -2.84 8.28
CA LEU A 139 1.94 -3.78 8.11
C LEU A 139 1.86 -4.80 9.25
N LEU A 140 2.98 -5.37 9.67
CA LEU A 140 3.00 -6.34 10.80
C LEU A 140 2.64 -5.66 12.12
N SER A 141 3.06 -4.41 12.32
CA SER A 141 2.68 -3.62 13.49
C SER A 141 1.17 -3.36 13.53
N GLU A 142 0.53 -3.09 12.40
CA GLU A 142 -0.92 -2.95 12.33
C GLU A 142 -1.65 -4.28 12.59
N LEU A 143 -1.11 -5.38 12.07
CA LEU A 143 -1.65 -6.71 12.35
C LEU A 143 -1.54 -7.07 13.85
N GLN A 144 -0.46 -6.66 14.53
CA GLN A 144 -0.31 -6.83 15.97
C GLN A 144 -1.31 -5.97 16.75
N LYS A 145 -1.51 -4.69 16.36
CA LYS A 145 -2.52 -3.81 16.99
C LYS A 145 -3.93 -4.39 16.83
N TRP A 146 -4.24 -4.95 15.66
CA TRP A 146 -5.50 -5.66 15.45
C TRP A 146 -5.67 -6.79 16.45
N LYS A 147 -4.68 -7.68 16.56
CA LYS A 147 -4.68 -8.80 17.51
C LYS A 147 -4.91 -8.32 18.95
N ASP A 148 -4.22 -7.24 19.35
CA ASP A 148 -4.33 -6.70 20.70
C ASP A 148 -5.73 -6.12 20.98
N ALA A 149 -6.38 -5.54 19.95
CA ALA A 149 -7.74 -5.03 20.04
C ALA A 149 -8.84 -6.11 19.98
N HIS A 150 -8.49 -7.36 19.62
CA HIS A 150 -9.42 -8.48 19.41
C HIS A 150 -9.03 -9.70 20.25
N ASP A 151 -8.72 -9.50 21.52
CA ASP A 151 -8.47 -10.55 22.51
C ASP A 151 -7.40 -11.60 22.07
N GLY A 152 -6.39 -11.14 21.36
CA GLY A 152 -5.31 -11.98 20.87
C GLY A 152 -5.62 -12.76 19.58
N VAL A 153 -6.74 -12.46 18.91
CA VAL A 153 -7.16 -13.15 17.70
C VAL A 153 -6.75 -12.34 16.46
N PHE A 154 -6.13 -13.00 15.51
CA PHE A 154 -5.81 -12.41 14.21
C PHE A 154 -7.03 -12.37 13.29
N PRO A 155 -7.09 -11.45 12.30
CA PRO A 155 -8.17 -11.42 11.33
C PRO A 155 -8.15 -12.69 10.45
N GLU A 156 -9.32 -13.23 10.16
CA GLU A 156 -9.41 -14.34 9.22
C GLU A 156 -9.07 -13.90 7.79
N THR A 157 -9.53 -12.70 7.42
CA THR A 157 -9.26 -12.09 6.11
C THR A 157 -8.64 -10.72 6.32
N TRP A 158 -7.54 -10.46 5.61
CA TRP A 158 -6.91 -9.15 5.57
C TRP A 158 -6.85 -8.62 4.14
N TYR A 159 -7.50 -7.48 3.91
CA TYR A 159 -7.42 -6.71 2.67
C TYR A 159 -6.37 -5.62 2.84
N ILE A 160 -5.37 -5.61 1.97
CA ILE A 160 -4.28 -4.64 1.96
C ILE A 160 -4.32 -3.92 0.62
N GLN A 161 -4.32 -2.60 0.68
CA GLN A 161 -4.18 -1.73 -0.47
C GLN A 161 -2.86 -0.98 -0.38
N ILE A 162 -2.09 -0.97 -1.47
CA ILE A 162 -0.85 -0.20 -1.58
C ILE A 162 -0.90 0.63 -2.86
N ASP A 163 -0.05 1.65 -2.94
CA ASP A 163 0.12 2.37 -4.19
C ASP A 163 0.77 1.50 -5.28
N GLY A 164 0.76 1.97 -6.54
CA GLY A 164 1.36 1.27 -7.67
C GLY A 164 2.88 1.51 -7.81
N GLY A 165 3.52 2.15 -6.85
CA GLY A 165 4.94 2.47 -6.89
C GLY A 165 5.85 1.24 -6.92
N SER A 166 7.04 1.39 -7.51
CA SER A 166 8.02 0.30 -7.62
C SER A 166 8.55 -0.16 -6.26
N GLU A 167 8.56 0.73 -5.27
CA GLU A 167 9.02 0.48 -3.91
C GLU A 167 8.10 -0.49 -3.17
N ASN A 168 6.79 -0.34 -3.38
CA ASN A 168 5.77 -1.23 -2.82
C ASN A 168 5.57 -2.52 -3.63
N ALA A 169 6.10 -2.57 -4.85
CA ALA A 169 6.02 -3.73 -5.74
C ALA A 169 7.24 -4.63 -5.58
N ASN A 170 7.43 -5.21 -4.40
CA ASN A 170 8.60 -6.04 -4.14
C ASN A 170 8.26 -7.49 -3.76
N LYS A 171 9.23 -8.39 -4.02
CA LYS A 171 9.10 -9.83 -3.77
C LYS A 171 9.07 -10.19 -2.29
N TYR A 172 9.70 -9.37 -1.44
CA TYR A 172 9.81 -9.63 0.00
C TYR A 172 8.47 -9.40 0.71
N LEU A 173 7.72 -8.36 0.32
CA LEU A 173 6.36 -8.16 0.79
C LEU A 173 5.46 -9.34 0.43
N LEU A 174 5.53 -9.84 -0.81
CA LEU A 174 4.76 -11.02 -1.20
C LEU A 174 5.12 -12.25 -0.38
N ALA A 175 6.43 -12.45 -0.11
CA ALA A 175 6.90 -13.55 0.74
C ALA A 175 6.40 -13.43 2.19
N ALA A 176 6.42 -12.22 2.76
CA ALA A 176 5.89 -11.97 4.09
C ALA A 176 4.39 -12.31 4.18
N LEU A 177 3.59 -11.89 3.21
CA LEU A 177 2.16 -12.19 3.20
C LEU A 177 1.86 -13.69 2.98
N GLU A 178 2.66 -14.36 2.15
CA GLU A 178 2.58 -15.82 1.98
C GLU A 178 2.93 -16.54 3.27
N PHE A 179 3.95 -16.06 4.00
CA PHE A 179 4.35 -16.60 5.29
C PHE A 179 3.23 -16.51 6.34
N LEU A 180 2.56 -15.36 6.46
CA LEU A 180 1.45 -15.18 7.39
C LEU A 180 0.30 -16.16 7.12
N THR A 181 -0.03 -16.39 5.86
CA THR A 181 -1.08 -17.35 5.49
C THR A 181 -0.64 -18.80 5.66
N ALA A 182 0.61 -19.13 5.33
CA ALA A 182 1.16 -20.46 5.59
C ALA A 182 1.18 -20.81 7.09
N LYS A 183 1.47 -19.83 7.94
CA LYS A 183 1.39 -19.95 9.41
C LYS A 183 -0.02 -19.90 9.97
N ARG A 184 -1.04 -19.70 9.12
CA ARG A 184 -2.44 -19.57 9.51
C ARG A 184 -2.72 -18.44 10.51
N LEU A 185 -1.91 -17.38 10.48
CA LEU A 185 -2.20 -16.15 11.21
C LEU A 185 -3.40 -15.44 10.56
N CYS A 186 -3.47 -15.49 9.23
CA CYS A 186 -4.67 -15.14 8.47
C CYS A 186 -5.06 -16.32 7.58
N LYS A 187 -6.35 -16.58 7.42
CA LYS A 187 -6.84 -17.59 6.47
C LYS A 187 -6.69 -17.12 5.02
N LYS A 188 -6.88 -15.82 4.81
CA LYS A 188 -6.81 -15.18 3.49
C LYS A 188 -6.21 -13.78 3.61
N ILE A 189 -5.28 -13.45 2.71
CA ILE A 189 -4.77 -12.09 2.52
C ILE A 189 -4.98 -11.72 1.05
N VAL A 190 -5.47 -10.51 0.80
CA VAL A 190 -5.60 -9.96 -0.55
C VAL A 190 -4.84 -8.65 -0.62
N LEU A 191 -3.74 -8.65 -1.35
CA LEU A 191 -2.97 -7.46 -1.65
C LEU A 191 -3.44 -6.87 -2.98
N THR A 192 -3.78 -5.59 -2.98
CA THR A 192 -4.21 -4.86 -4.18
C THR A 192 -3.30 -3.67 -4.41
N ARG A 193 -2.95 -3.41 -5.66
CA ARG A 193 -2.22 -2.22 -6.09
C ARG A 193 -3.12 -1.37 -6.97
N LEU A 194 -3.15 -0.09 -6.70
CA LEU A 194 -3.86 0.84 -7.57
C LEU A 194 -3.09 1.08 -8.87
N PRO A 195 -3.79 1.29 -9.99
CA PRO A 195 -3.15 1.70 -11.23
C PRO A 195 -2.41 3.03 -11.05
N VAL A 196 -1.15 3.10 -11.50
CA VAL A 196 -0.32 4.30 -11.42
C VAL A 196 -1.05 5.53 -11.97
N GLY A 197 -1.07 6.62 -11.20
CA GLY A 197 -1.77 7.86 -11.54
C GLY A 197 -3.28 7.85 -11.28
N HIS A 198 -3.80 6.80 -10.64
CA HIS A 198 -5.19 6.67 -10.18
C HIS A 198 -5.25 6.19 -8.73
N THR A 199 -4.26 6.57 -7.93
CA THR A 199 -4.03 6.08 -6.57
C THR A 199 -4.71 6.92 -5.49
N HIS A 200 -5.47 7.96 -5.86
CA HIS A 200 -6.13 8.83 -4.88
C HIS A 200 -7.29 8.11 -4.19
N GLU A 201 -7.02 7.68 -2.97
CA GLU A 201 -7.96 7.01 -2.08
C GLU A 201 -8.02 7.70 -0.70
N ASP A 202 -8.58 7.06 0.29
CA ASP A 202 -8.86 7.64 1.61
C ASP A 202 -7.60 8.16 2.31
N ILE A 203 -6.47 7.48 2.12
CA ILE A 203 -5.19 7.86 2.73
C ILE A 203 -4.63 9.17 2.17
N ASP A 204 -4.85 9.46 0.87
CA ASP A 204 -4.49 10.77 0.28
C ASP A 204 -5.30 11.91 0.94
N GLY A 205 -6.54 11.62 1.31
CA GLY A 205 -7.37 12.55 2.09
C GLY A 205 -6.76 12.84 3.47
N CYS A 206 -6.19 11.81 4.12
CA CYS A 206 -5.48 11.97 5.39
C CYS A 206 -4.23 12.84 5.21
N PHE A 207 -3.38 12.54 4.23
CA PHE A 207 -2.20 13.36 3.94
C PHE A 207 -2.56 14.79 3.47
N GLY A 208 -3.65 14.95 2.72
CA GLY A 208 -4.18 16.26 2.36
C GLY A 208 -4.61 17.08 3.57
N THR A 209 -5.19 16.46 4.58
CA THR A 209 -5.52 17.10 5.87
C THR A 209 -4.27 17.56 6.59
N LEU A 210 -3.23 16.71 6.66
CA LEU A 210 -1.93 17.08 7.24
C LEU A 210 -1.28 18.24 6.51
N ALA A 211 -1.22 18.19 5.17
CA ALA A 211 -0.64 19.26 4.37
C ALA A 211 -1.33 20.60 4.66
N ALA A 212 -2.66 20.61 4.63
CA ALA A 212 -3.45 21.83 4.93
C ALA A 212 -3.29 22.31 6.39
N TRP A 213 -2.98 21.42 7.32
CA TRP A 213 -2.65 21.78 8.71
C TRP A 213 -1.26 22.37 8.80
N PHE A 214 -0.26 21.75 8.20
CA PHE A 214 1.14 22.19 8.22
C PHE A 214 1.33 23.56 7.55
N ASP A 215 0.50 23.90 6.57
CA ASP A 215 0.47 25.27 5.99
C ASP A 215 0.11 26.37 7.01
N ARG A 216 -0.38 26.01 8.21
CA ARG A 216 -0.87 26.96 9.22
C ARG A 216 -0.03 26.97 10.51
N VAL A 217 0.89 26.05 10.66
CA VAL A 217 1.67 25.87 11.88
C VAL A 217 3.17 25.91 11.57
N ILE A 218 3.95 26.31 12.56
CA ILE A 218 5.41 26.27 12.52
C ILE A 218 5.85 25.04 13.30
N ILE A 219 6.67 24.20 12.70
CA ILE A 219 7.20 22.98 13.30
C ILE A 219 8.71 23.10 13.36
N GLN A 220 9.28 23.06 14.55
CA GLN A 220 10.70 23.25 14.76
C GLN A 220 11.43 21.98 15.16
N THR A 221 10.76 21.09 15.88
CA THR A 221 11.36 19.89 16.45
C THR A 221 10.61 18.62 16.01
N PRO A 222 11.23 17.44 16.13
CA PRO A 222 10.55 16.17 15.92
C PRO A 222 9.34 15.96 16.83
N ASP A 223 9.39 16.47 18.06
CA ASP A 223 8.26 16.33 19.01
C ASP A 223 7.11 17.25 18.62
N ASP A 224 7.38 18.51 18.22
CA ASP A 224 6.38 19.41 17.67
C ASP A 224 5.70 18.75 16.43
N TYR A 225 6.49 18.14 15.56
CA TYR A 225 5.95 17.49 14.36
C TYR A 225 4.95 16.38 14.72
N LYS A 226 5.27 15.57 15.71
CA LYS A 226 4.38 14.52 16.23
C LYS A 226 3.11 15.11 16.83
N GLU A 227 3.24 16.11 17.70
CA GLU A 227 2.12 16.78 18.33
C GLU A 227 1.18 17.42 17.30
N GLN A 228 1.74 18.07 16.28
CA GLN A 228 0.94 18.70 15.23
C GLN A 228 0.19 17.68 14.37
N ILE A 229 0.77 16.52 14.09
CA ILE A 229 0.06 15.43 13.40
C ILE A 229 -1.13 14.95 14.25
N GLU A 230 -0.88 14.64 15.52
CA GLU A 230 -1.93 14.13 16.42
C GLU A 230 -3.01 15.18 16.62
N THR A 231 -2.66 16.45 16.71
CA THR A 231 -3.60 17.57 16.83
C THR A 231 -4.50 17.71 15.60
N ALA A 232 -3.95 17.53 14.40
CA ALA A 232 -4.70 17.62 13.14
C ALA A 232 -5.86 16.61 13.06
N PHE A 233 -5.71 15.44 13.69
CA PHE A 233 -6.69 14.35 13.61
C PHE A 233 -7.49 14.11 14.91
N ASN A 234 -6.95 14.45 16.06
CA ASN A 234 -7.55 14.09 17.33
C ASN A 234 -8.47 15.20 17.93
N GLY A 235 -8.79 16.21 17.13
CA GLY A 235 -9.79 17.24 17.51
C GLY A 235 -11.20 16.65 17.67
N ASP A 236 -12.04 17.32 18.47
CA ASP A 236 -13.40 16.86 18.80
C ASP A 236 -14.30 16.66 17.58
N SER A 237 -14.01 17.36 16.48
CA SER A 237 -14.78 17.28 15.22
C SER A 237 -14.39 16.11 14.33
N THR A 238 -13.26 15.44 14.58
CA THR A 238 -12.75 14.36 13.73
C THR A 238 -13.17 12.99 14.24
N LYS A 239 -13.74 12.17 13.37
CA LYS A 239 -14.06 10.77 13.68
C LYS A 239 -12.85 9.85 13.55
N LEU A 240 -11.83 10.29 12.82
CA LEU A 240 -10.61 9.52 12.60
C LEU A 240 -9.59 9.86 13.68
N LYS A 241 -9.12 8.86 14.40
CA LYS A 241 -8.04 9.00 15.37
C LYS A 241 -6.72 8.69 14.70
N CYS A 242 -5.71 9.52 14.97
CA CYS A 242 -4.35 9.34 14.48
C CYS A 242 -3.38 9.10 15.63
N LYS A 243 -2.42 8.20 15.42
CA LYS A 243 -1.30 7.93 16.33
C LYS A 243 0.00 7.96 15.55
N VAL A 244 1.00 8.65 16.09
CA VAL A 244 2.35 8.64 15.54
C VAL A 244 3.22 7.64 16.30
N VAL A 245 3.91 6.79 15.54
CA VAL A 245 4.85 5.78 16.04
C VAL A 245 6.23 6.10 15.48
N ASP A 246 7.17 6.41 16.37
CA ASP A 246 8.57 6.60 16.00
C ASP A 246 9.26 5.25 15.84
N VAL A 247 9.90 5.05 14.70
CA VAL A 247 10.57 3.80 14.33
C VAL A 247 12.07 4.06 14.24
N TYR A 248 12.82 3.48 15.15
CA TYR A 248 14.27 3.62 15.23
C TYR A 248 15.02 2.39 14.73
N ILE A 249 14.36 1.24 14.72
CA ILE A 249 14.93 -0.04 14.31
C ILE A 249 13.86 -0.83 13.56
N VAL A 250 14.25 -1.39 12.42
CA VAL A 250 13.42 -2.30 11.62
C VAL A 250 14.17 -3.62 11.46
N PRO A 251 13.51 -4.77 11.67
CA PRO A 251 14.11 -6.08 11.40
C PRO A 251 14.46 -6.23 9.91
N ASN A 252 15.55 -6.92 9.62
CA ASN A 252 15.97 -7.19 8.24
C ASN A 252 15.16 -8.35 7.65
N TYR A 253 13.95 -8.06 7.21
CA TYR A 253 13.06 -9.04 6.57
C TYR A 253 13.60 -9.52 5.22
N LYS A 254 14.34 -8.67 4.50
CA LYS A 254 14.98 -9.05 3.23
C LYS A 254 16.01 -10.16 3.45
N GLU A 255 16.81 -10.06 4.49
CA GLU A 255 17.76 -11.13 4.85
C GLU A 255 17.04 -12.40 5.28
N PHE A 256 15.95 -12.28 6.05
CA PHE A 256 15.16 -13.41 6.48
C PHE A 256 14.47 -14.12 5.32
N PHE A 257 13.83 -13.41 4.42
CA PHE A 257 13.10 -13.99 3.30
C PHE A 257 13.98 -14.30 2.09
N GLY A 258 15.13 -13.66 1.93
CA GLY A 258 16.05 -13.81 0.80
C GLY A 258 16.37 -15.26 0.43
N PRO A 259 16.85 -16.09 1.36
CA PRO A 259 17.17 -17.49 1.08
C PRO A 259 16.00 -18.32 0.55
N TYR A 260 14.77 -17.99 1.01
CA TYR A 260 13.56 -18.68 0.54
C TYR A 260 13.13 -18.21 -0.85
N ILE A 261 13.34 -16.92 -1.15
CA ILE A 261 12.99 -16.34 -2.44
C ILE A 261 14.02 -16.75 -3.49
N ASP A 262 15.31 -16.66 -3.21
CA ASP A 262 16.38 -16.86 -4.19
C ASP A 262 16.66 -18.33 -4.47
N ALA A 263 16.57 -19.22 -3.46
CA ALA A 263 16.82 -20.65 -3.61
C ALA A 263 15.70 -21.43 -4.33
N LYS A 264 14.46 -20.92 -4.31
CA LYS A 264 13.29 -21.66 -4.81
C LYS A 264 12.48 -20.89 -5.85
N PHE A 265 12.81 -19.62 -6.14
CA PHE A 265 11.85 -18.69 -6.73
C PHE A 265 12.31 -17.90 -7.95
N SER A 266 12.46 -18.56 -9.03
CA SER A 266 11.90 -18.05 -10.30
C SER A 266 10.36 -17.83 -10.24
N ARG A 267 9.71 -18.00 -9.07
CA ARG A 267 8.27 -17.93 -8.89
C ARG A 267 7.72 -16.53 -9.03
N TYR A 268 8.47 -15.55 -8.54
CA TYR A 268 8.12 -14.15 -8.68
C TYR A 268 8.97 -13.51 -9.79
N THR A 269 8.72 -13.86 -11.05
CA THR A 269 9.29 -13.13 -12.17
C THR A 269 8.82 -11.68 -12.14
N LYS A 270 9.54 -10.77 -12.77
CA LYS A 270 9.15 -9.35 -12.85
C LYS A 270 7.71 -9.19 -13.34
N LYS A 271 7.24 -10.06 -14.22
CA LYS A 271 5.86 -10.08 -14.72
C LYS A 271 4.86 -10.44 -13.61
N GLU A 272 5.22 -11.34 -12.70
CA GLU A 272 4.33 -11.82 -11.65
C GLU A 272 4.21 -10.81 -10.50
N TRP A 273 5.29 -10.16 -10.08
CA TRP A 273 5.21 -9.17 -8.99
C TRP A 273 4.71 -7.78 -9.40
N THR A 274 4.48 -7.55 -10.68
CA THR A 274 3.90 -6.29 -11.19
C THR A 274 2.39 -6.36 -11.40
N GLN A 275 1.72 -7.41 -10.93
CA GLN A 275 0.27 -7.54 -11.04
C GLN A 275 -0.45 -6.64 -10.03
N HIS A 276 -1.70 -6.30 -10.32
CA HIS A 276 -2.47 -5.39 -9.46
C HIS A 276 -3.15 -6.07 -8.28
N GLN A 277 -3.42 -7.36 -8.35
CA GLN A 277 -4.03 -8.08 -7.25
C GLN A 277 -3.37 -9.44 -7.02
N TYR A 278 -3.08 -9.73 -5.75
CA TYR A 278 -2.62 -11.02 -5.25
C TYR A 278 -3.57 -11.51 -4.17
N ARG A 279 -3.78 -12.82 -4.14
CA ARG A 279 -4.56 -13.48 -3.12
C ARG A 279 -3.80 -14.67 -2.58
N PHE A 280 -3.57 -14.67 -1.31
CA PHE A 280 -2.95 -15.73 -0.53
C PHE A 280 -4.03 -16.42 0.29
N GLU A 281 -4.09 -17.73 0.23
CA GLU A 281 -5.05 -18.54 0.98
C GLU A 281 -4.33 -19.67 1.70
N ALA A 282 -4.63 -19.84 2.99
CA ALA A 282 -4.13 -20.97 3.77
C ALA A 282 -4.70 -22.28 3.21
N VAL A 283 -3.82 -23.21 2.89
CA VAL A 283 -4.19 -24.53 2.35
C VAL A 283 -3.44 -25.64 3.06
N THR A 284 -3.99 -26.84 3.02
CA THR A 284 -3.27 -28.06 3.39
C THR A 284 -2.57 -28.61 2.16
N ILE A 285 -1.25 -28.82 2.25
CA ILE A 285 -0.44 -29.25 1.11
C ILE A 285 -0.36 -30.77 1.05
N SER A 286 0.02 -31.40 2.17
CA SER A 286 0.15 -32.85 2.30
C SER A 286 0.00 -33.27 3.76
N ALA A 287 -0.08 -34.57 4.02
CA ALA A 287 -0.11 -35.09 5.38
C ALA A 287 1.19 -34.78 6.16
N GLU A 288 2.34 -34.78 5.48
CA GLU A 288 3.64 -34.48 6.06
C GLU A 288 3.85 -32.98 6.28
N PHE A 289 3.33 -32.14 5.35
CA PHE A 289 3.41 -30.68 5.41
C PHE A 289 2.00 -30.08 5.32
N PRO A 290 1.23 -30.13 6.42
CA PRO A 290 -0.18 -29.75 6.39
C PRO A 290 -0.42 -28.25 6.21
N LEU A 291 0.56 -27.40 6.53
CA LEU A 291 0.42 -25.95 6.45
C LEU A 291 1.12 -25.40 5.23
N GLY A 292 0.41 -24.56 4.49
CA GLY A 292 0.96 -23.86 3.34
C GLY A 292 0.04 -22.76 2.85
N SER A 293 0.46 -22.07 1.81
CA SER A 293 -0.30 -20.99 1.17
C SER A 293 -0.45 -21.24 -0.33
N LYS A 294 -1.66 -21.04 -0.82
CA LYS A 294 -1.95 -20.97 -2.26
C LYS A 294 -1.93 -19.52 -2.70
N LEU A 295 -1.13 -19.21 -3.70
CA LEU A 295 -1.06 -17.88 -4.29
C LEU A 295 -1.75 -17.84 -5.65
N THR A 296 -2.64 -16.87 -5.80
CA THR A 296 -3.27 -16.53 -7.07
C THR A 296 -3.07 -15.05 -7.35
N TYR A 297 -3.07 -14.66 -8.62
CA TYR A 297 -2.99 -13.26 -9.01
C TYR A 297 -3.89 -12.97 -10.21
N ARG A 298 -4.19 -11.69 -10.40
CA ARG A 298 -4.83 -11.14 -11.59
C ARG A 298 -4.36 -9.71 -11.81
N LYS A 299 -4.41 -9.27 -13.07
CA LYS A 299 -4.01 -7.92 -13.41
C LYS A 299 -5.00 -6.89 -12.87
N TYR A 300 -6.29 -7.16 -13.01
CA TYR A 300 -7.38 -6.31 -12.50
C TYR A 300 -8.48 -7.17 -11.89
N SER A 301 -9.36 -6.55 -11.09
CA SER A 301 -10.46 -7.27 -10.42
C SER A 301 -11.43 -7.94 -11.38
N SER A 302 -11.57 -7.42 -12.60
CA SER A 302 -12.38 -8.00 -13.69
C SER A 302 -11.69 -9.14 -14.44
N ASP A 303 -10.38 -9.29 -14.30
CA ASP A 303 -9.62 -10.24 -15.11
C ASP A 303 -9.69 -11.67 -14.57
N ARG A 304 -9.41 -12.63 -15.45
CA ARG A 304 -9.33 -14.03 -15.07
C ARG A 304 -8.23 -14.24 -14.03
N VAL A 305 -8.55 -15.01 -12.99
CA VAL A 305 -7.60 -15.40 -11.95
C VAL A 305 -6.58 -16.39 -12.54
N VAL A 306 -5.31 -16.11 -12.32
CA VAL A 306 -4.20 -17.01 -12.65
C VAL A 306 -3.69 -17.64 -11.36
N VAL A 307 -3.66 -18.97 -11.33
CA VAL A 307 -3.09 -19.72 -10.22
C VAL A 307 -1.60 -19.86 -10.44
N ILE A 308 -0.80 -19.54 -9.44
CA ILE A 308 0.62 -19.89 -9.45
C ILE A 308 0.72 -21.36 -9.02
N ASP A 309 0.77 -22.24 -9.99
CA ASP A 309 0.93 -23.69 -9.79
C ASP A 309 2.41 -24.04 -9.55
N LYS A 310 2.97 -23.49 -8.50
CA LYS A 310 4.32 -23.78 -8.03
C LYS A 310 4.26 -24.13 -6.56
N LYS A 311 5.21 -24.98 -6.11
CA LYS A 311 5.27 -25.34 -4.69
C LYS A 311 5.27 -24.10 -3.80
N PRO A 312 4.48 -24.10 -2.72
CA PRO A 312 4.46 -22.99 -1.77
C PRO A 312 5.86 -22.68 -1.24
N ILE A 313 6.15 -21.41 -0.98
CA ILE A 313 7.43 -20.97 -0.40
C ILE A 313 7.61 -21.61 0.96
N PHE A 314 6.57 -21.52 1.76
CA PHE A 314 6.57 -21.99 3.13
C PHE A 314 5.66 -23.19 3.25
N SER A 315 6.20 -24.27 3.75
CA SER A 315 5.46 -25.44 4.22
C SER A 315 5.89 -25.73 5.65
N CYS A 316 4.93 -25.86 6.55
CA CYS A 316 5.18 -26.07 7.96
C CYS A 316 4.41 -27.29 8.46
N THR A 317 5.00 -28.04 9.38
CA THR A 317 4.36 -29.18 10.04
C THR A 317 3.40 -28.73 11.14
N THR A 318 3.69 -27.61 11.79
CA THR A 318 2.86 -27.04 12.85
C THR A 318 2.78 -25.52 12.74
N ARG A 319 1.82 -24.92 13.44
CA ARG A 319 1.71 -23.45 13.57
C ARG A 319 2.97 -22.83 14.19
N GLU A 320 3.59 -23.55 15.10
CA GLU A 320 4.82 -23.19 15.81
C GLU A 320 6.07 -23.77 15.12
N GLY A 321 5.89 -24.60 14.11
CA GLY A 321 6.95 -25.31 13.39
C GLY A 321 7.95 -24.34 12.80
N ILE A 322 9.18 -24.56 13.17
CA ILE A 322 10.35 -23.78 12.83
C ILE A 322 10.58 -23.90 11.33
N ILE A 323 10.59 -22.78 10.63
CA ILE A 323 11.40 -22.67 9.44
C ILE A 323 12.84 -22.79 9.96
N THR A 324 13.56 -23.83 9.56
CA THR A 324 14.93 -24.06 9.97
C THR A 324 15.79 -22.88 9.55
N GLY A 325 16.00 -21.95 10.45
CA GLY A 325 16.79 -20.73 10.27
C GLY A 325 16.59 -19.78 11.44
N ASN A 326 17.62 -19.62 12.20
CA ASN A 326 17.88 -18.70 13.32
C ASN A 326 16.65 -18.27 14.15
N ARG A 327 16.45 -18.92 15.30
CA ARG A 327 15.31 -18.73 16.22
C ARG A 327 15.06 -17.29 16.69
N ASN A 328 16.06 -16.41 16.61
CA ASN A 328 15.99 -15.06 17.15
C ASN A 328 15.11 -14.10 16.34
N TYR A 329 14.87 -14.36 15.05
CA TYR A 329 13.99 -13.52 14.22
C TYR A 329 12.50 -13.83 14.37
N PHE A 330 12.15 -14.98 14.91
CA PHE A 330 10.77 -15.44 15.05
C PHE A 330 9.97 -14.67 16.11
N TYR A 331 10.63 -14.28 17.21
CA TYR A 331 10.00 -13.52 18.29
C TYR A 331 9.70 -12.06 17.89
N ILE A 332 10.43 -11.52 16.93
CA ILE A 332 10.31 -10.11 16.51
C ILE A 332 9.14 -9.92 15.53
N ILE A 333 8.70 -10.97 14.85
CA ILE A 333 7.59 -10.87 13.86
C ILE A 333 6.21 -11.02 14.54
N ILE A 334 6.12 -11.58 15.74
CA ILE A 334 4.86 -11.96 16.38
C ILE A 334 4.74 -11.41 17.82
N MET A 335 5.70 -10.60 18.29
CA MET A 335 5.53 -9.81 19.50
C MET A 335 4.76 -8.55 19.23
#